data_64618948dcf6f37c8f11c454a21d11fb
#
_entry.id   64618948dcf6f37c8f11c454a21d11fb
#
_cell.length_a   1.000
_cell.length_b   1.000
_cell.length_c   1.000
_cell.angle_alpha   90.00
_cell.angle_beta   90.00
_cell.angle_gamma   90.00
#
_symmetry.space_group_name_H-M   'P 1'
#
loop_
_entity.id
_entity.type
_entity.pdbx_description
1 polymer ?
#
loop_
_entity_poly.entity_id
_entity_poly.type
_entity_poly.pdbx_seq_one_letter_code
_entity_poly.pdbx_strand_id
1 'polypeptide(L)'
;FLNVESFQEEGTTDEITSRVVAEVDFSEDLMGYFALARGFKPGGSNLTFGFDDDNAPPMVFPTFEAETVDSVEFGLKSTFADGAARANIAVFSYTYENLQFQATDPDIYRGGVANIPESEMSGLEIEFTGFLTDSLSLDMNLAFLDSEVTSDYEVLDNVDAYPYFFGEEDIRYGLRENVKGNQLAKTPEFTADITLKHETNLASGNSLTTLVQYVKRGDFQQRVSNNPTVDYFRSYQIGNITTSIGFSDNLEVDFMLLNISDEAGVNSSMTDVFGVAATGLELIPPRQFMTRIRYS
;
A
#
# COMPACT_ATOMS: atom_id res chain seq x y z
N PHE A 1 -19.11 -0.65 -36.82
CA PHE A 1 -19.72 0.36 -35.95
C PHE A 1 -19.98 -0.30 -34.60
N LEU A 2 -19.33 0.17 -33.55
CA LEU A 2 -19.60 -0.28 -32.19
C LEU A 2 -20.95 0.34 -31.78
N ASN A 3 -21.96 -0.51 -31.63
CA ASN A 3 -23.22 -0.10 -31.00
C ASN A 3 -22.94 -0.07 -29.49
N VAL A 4 -22.66 1.08 -28.93
CA VAL A 4 -22.56 1.27 -27.49
C VAL A 4 -23.96 1.48 -26.98
N GLU A 5 -24.65 0.44 -26.55
CA GLU A 5 -25.83 0.61 -25.73
C GLU A 5 -25.40 1.24 -24.40
N SER A 6 -26.01 2.36 -24.05
CA SER A 6 -25.80 2.97 -22.74
C SER A 6 -26.45 2.08 -21.68
N PHE A 7 -25.63 1.34 -20.94
CA PHE A 7 -26.06 0.64 -19.74
C PHE A 7 -26.14 1.66 -18.59
N GLN A 8 -27.31 1.77 -17.99
CA GLN A 8 -27.51 2.58 -16.80
C GLN A 8 -28.11 1.69 -15.72
N GLU A 9 -27.33 1.44 -14.68
CA GLU A 9 -27.77 0.76 -13.47
C GLU A 9 -27.75 1.76 -12.32
N GLU A 10 -28.85 1.84 -11.57
CA GLU A 10 -28.95 2.66 -10.37
C GLU A 10 -28.89 1.75 -9.16
N GLY A 11 -27.90 1.94 -8.29
CA GLY A 11 -27.77 1.26 -7.02
C GLY A 11 -27.74 2.26 -5.88
N THR A 12 -28.30 1.90 -4.74
CA THR A 12 -28.22 2.68 -3.50
C THR A 12 -27.45 1.85 -2.48
N THR A 13 -26.45 2.44 -1.85
CA THR A 13 -25.72 1.84 -0.73
C THR A 13 -25.99 2.69 0.51
N ASP A 14 -26.58 2.09 1.53
CA ASP A 14 -26.82 2.71 2.83
C ASP A 14 -25.92 2.04 3.87
N GLU A 15 -24.85 2.73 4.30
CA GLU A 15 -23.93 2.24 5.32
C GLU A 15 -23.72 3.26 6.42
N ILE A 16 -23.57 2.78 7.65
CA ILE A 16 -23.33 3.62 8.81
C ILE A 16 -21.81 3.66 9.08
N THR A 17 -21.22 4.85 9.03
CA THR A 17 -19.87 5.09 9.52
C THR A 17 -19.89 5.65 10.94
N SER A 18 -18.91 5.26 11.72
CA SER A 18 -18.77 5.73 13.10
C SER A 18 -17.33 5.85 13.52
N ARG A 19 -17.05 6.74 14.48
CA ARG A 19 -15.76 6.82 15.15
C ARG A 19 -15.95 7.23 16.59
N VAL A 20 -15.33 6.49 17.49
CA VAL A 20 -15.27 6.80 18.92
C VAL A 20 -13.80 6.79 19.32
N VAL A 21 -13.37 7.86 20.01
CA VAL A 21 -12.00 7.97 20.53
C VAL A 21 -12.09 8.35 22.00
N ALA A 22 -11.33 7.63 22.83
CA ALA A 22 -11.10 7.97 24.22
C ALA A 22 -9.62 8.31 24.40
N GLU A 23 -9.33 9.45 24.99
CA GLU A 23 -7.97 9.94 25.23
C GLU A 23 -7.77 10.16 26.73
N VAL A 24 -6.57 9.82 27.21
CA VAL A 24 -6.18 9.97 28.61
C VAL A 24 -4.77 10.56 28.68
N ASP A 25 -4.65 11.72 29.28
CA ASP A 25 -3.36 12.30 29.64
C ASP A 25 -2.87 11.70 30.96
N PHE A 26 -1.82 10.89 30.93
CA PHE A 26 -1.17 10.34 32.11
C PHE A 26 -0.25 11.36 32.78
N SER A 27 0.31 12.27 31.98
CA SER A 27 1.11 13.42 32.40
C SER A 27 1.09 14.49 31.31
N GLU A 28 1.80 15.62 31.50
CA GLU A 28 1.97 16.66 30.48
C GLU A 28 2.71 16.14 29.23
N ASP A 29 3.48 15.06 29.38
CA ASP A 29 4.35 14.50 28.36
C ASP A 29 3.91 13.11 27.85
N LEU A 30 2.84 12.53 28.39
CA LEU A 30 2.38 11.20 28.02
C LEU A 30 0.87 11.13 27.88
N MET A 31 0.38 10.82 26.70
CA MET A 31 -1.00 10.59 26.38
C MET A 31 -1.22 9.21 25.79
N GLY A 32 -2.26 8.52 26.22
CA GLY A 32 -2.75 7.29 25.61
C GLY A 32 -4.11 7.49 24.98
N TYR A 33 -4.41 6.72 23.95
CA TYR A 33 -5.73 6.73 23.32
C TYR A 33 -6.19 5.33 22.95
N PHE A 34 -7.50 5.21 22.83
CA PHE A 34 -8.18 4.05 22.28
C PHE A 34 -9.18 4.55 21.23
N ALA A 35 -9.18 3.97 20.04
CA ALA A 35 -10.08 4.35 18.98
C ALA A 35 -10.82 3.13 18.43
N LEU A 36 -12.11 3.32 18.14
CA LEU A 36 -12.95 2.41 17.37
C LEU A 36 -13.49 3.17 16.16
N ALA A 37 -13.41 2.58 14.98
CA ALA A 37 -14.02 3.20 13.82
C ALA A 37 -14.60 2.15 12.87
N ARG A 38 -15.68 2.53 12.17
CA ARG A 38 -16.26 1.81 11.05
C ARG A 38 -16.27 2.70 9.83
N GLY A 39 -15.68 2.21 8.73
CA GLY A 39 -15.68 2.84 7.44
C GLY A 39 -16.30 1.94 6.37
N PHE A 40 -16.60 2.48 5.19
CA PHE A 40 -17.04 1.68 4.06
C PHE A 40 -16.56 2.23 2.72
N LYS A 41 -16.56 1.38 1.71
CA LYS A 41 -16.38 1.69 0.30
C LYS A 41 -17.60 1.19 -0.45
N PRO A 42 -18.31 2.03 -1.23
CA PRO A 42 -19.57 1.62 -1.86
C PRO A 42 -19.39 0.45 -2.82
N GLY A 43 -20.42 -0.36 -2.95
CA GLY A 43 -20.55 -1.37 -3.99
C GLY A 43 -20.79 -0.75 -5.36
N GLY A 44 -20.90 -1.57 -6.37
CA GLY A 44 -21.11 -1.13 -7.74
C GLY A 44 -21.36 -2.26 -8.71
N SER A 45 -21.33 -1.93 -10.00
CA SER A 45 -21.57 -2.86 -11.10
C SER A 45 -20.31 -3.00 -11.94
N ASN A 46 -20.05 -4.22 -12.36
CA ASN A 46 -19.01 -4.52 -13.32
C ASN A 46 -19.53 -4.26 -14.74
N LEU A 47 -18.87 -3.35 -15.46
CA LEU A 47 -19.24 -3.06 -16.84
C LEU A 47 -18.76 -4.21 -17.75
N THR A 48 -19.72 -4.92 -18.34
CA THR A 48 -19.41 -5.81 -19.45
C THR A 48 -19.30 -4.98 -20.74
N PHE A 49 -18.07 -4.72 -21.21
CA PHE A 49 -17.92 -4.29 -22.58
C PHE A 49 -18.16 -5.51 -23.48
N GLY A 50 -19.45 -5.74 -23.85
CA GLY A 50 -19.85 -6.83 -24.71
C GLY A 50 -19.45 -6.53 -26.15
N PHE A 51 -18.76 -7.44 -26.81
CA PHE A 51 -19.13 -7.71 -28.21
C PHE A 51 -20.56 -8.26 -28.12
N ASP A 52 -21.48 -7.74 -28.92
CA ASP A 52 -22.86 -8.23 -29.06
C ASP A 52 -22.83 -9.73 -29.47
N ASP A 53 -22.61 -10.59 -28.50
CA ASP A 53 -22.80 -12.01 -28.65
C ASP A 53 -23.96 -12.41 -27.72
N ASP A 54 -25.15 -12.49 -28.31
CA ASP A 54 -26.37 -12.94 -27.63
C ASP A 54 -26.22 -14.35 -27.00
N ASN A 55 -25.09 -15.02 -27.25
CA ASN A 55 -24.77 -16.34 -26.72
C ASN A 55 -23.67 -16.31 -25.64
N ALA A 56 -23.11 -15.16 -25.31
CA ALA A 56 -22.14 -15.09 -24.22
C ALA A 56 -22.80 -15.39 -22.87
N PRO A 57 -22.20 -16.24 -22.02
CA PRO A 57 -22.74 -16.47 -20.69
C PRO A 57 -22.75 -15.15 -19.87
N PRO A 58 -23.69 -14.98 -18.92
CA PRO A 58 -23.68 -13.83 -18.04
C PRO A 58 -22.44 -13.85 -17.15
N MET A 59 -22.01 -12.68 -16.66
CA MET A 59 -20.97 -12.62 -15.62
C MET A 59 -21.39 -13.37 -14.36
N VAL A 60 -20.44 -14.03 -13.70
CA VAL A 60 -20.64 -14.66 -12.38
C VAL A 60 -20.82 -13.58 -11.30
N PHE A 61 -20.14 -12.43 -11.43
CA PHE A 61 -20.25 -11.30 -10.50
C PHE A 61 -20.58 -9.98 -11.24
N PRO A 62 -21.83 -9.82 -11.71
CA PRO A 62 -22.25 -8.61 -12.43
C PRO A 62 -22.21 -7.36 -11.54
N THR A 63 -22.37 -7.55 -10.22
CA THR A 63 -22.31 -6.51 -9.20
C THR A 63 -21.36 -6.92 -8.09
N PHE A 64 -20.90 -5.95 -7.32
CA PHE A 64 -20.09 -6.18 -6.11
C PHE A 64 -20.65 -5.37 -4.93
N GLU A 65 -20.60 -5.98 -3.76
CA GLU A 65 -21.13 -5.43 -2.52
C GLU A 65 -20.25 -4.28 -1.98
N ALA A 66 -20.81 -3.49 -1.07
CA ALA A 66 -20.04 -2.54 -0.30
C ALA A 66 -19.03 -3.28 0.59
N GLU A 67 -17.79 -2.78 0.59
CA GLU A 67 -16.76 -3.21 1.52
C GLU A 67 -16.89 -2.40 2.81
N THR A 68 -16.87 -3.05 3.97
CA THR A 68 -16.79 -2.37 5.26
C THR A 68 -15.51 -2.75 5.99
N VAL A 69 -15.03 -1.84 6.84
CA VAL A 69 -13.88 -2.04 7.71
C VAL A 69 -14.22 -1.61 9.14
N ASP A 70 -14.09 -2.51 10.08
CA ASP A 70 -14.10 -2.22 11.49
C ASP A 70 -12.67 -2.19 12.01
N SER A 71 -12.31 -1.13 12.75
CA SER A 71 -10.97 -0.92 13.28
C SER A 71 -10.97 -0.71 14.80
N VAL A 72 -9.96 -1.30 15.42
CA VAL A 72 -9.61 -1.08 16.82
C VAL A 72 -8.16 -0.64 16.89
N GLU A 73 -7.88 0.43 17.61
CA GLU A 73 -6.53 0.97 17.75
C GLU A 73 -6.24 1.43 19.17
N PHE A 74 -5.05 1.10 19.67
CA PHE A 74 -4.48 1.62 20.91
C PHE A 74 -3.18 2.34 20.58
N GLY A 75 -3.01 3.55 21.12
CA GLY A 75 -1.77 4.27 20.91
C GLY A 75 -1.28 4.99 22.16
N LEU A 76 0.03 5.22 22.16
CA LEU A 76 0.72 6.05 23.15
C LEU A 76 1.49 7.14 22.41
N LYS A 77 1.40 8.37 22.89
CA LYS A 77 2.19 9.52 22.41
C LYS A 77 2.96 10.10 23.57
N SER A 78 4.27 10.18 23.42
CA SER A 78 5.15 10.70 24.46
C SER A 78 6.09 11.76 23.92
N THR A 79 6.27 12.81 24.71
CA THR A 79 7.32 13.82 24.53
C THR A 79 8.27 13.68 25.71
N PHE A 80 9.57 13.69 25.49
CA PHE A 80 10.59 13.49 26.53
C PHE A 80 11.86 14.29 26.25
N ALA A 81 12.83 14.24 27.16
CA ALA A 81 14.06 15.02 27.07
C ALA A 81 13.77 16.54 26.93
N ASP A 82 12.89 17.09 27.80
CA ASP A 82 12.49 18.51 27.81
C ASP A 82 11.96 19.00 26.44
N GLY A 83 11.22 18.13 25.72
CA GLY A 83 10.65 18.41 24.40
C GLY A 83 11.58 18.12 23.22
N ALA A 84 12.80 17.68 23.47
CA ALA A 84 13.77 17.38 22.40
C ALA A 84 13.47 16.09 21.64
N ALA A 85 12.62 15.23 22.15
CA ALA A 85 12.24 13.99 21.48
C ALA A 85 10.76 13.66 21.66
N ARG A 86 10.18 13.01 20.64
CA ARG A 86 8.81 12.50 20.61
C ARG A 86 8.79 11.07 20.11
N ALA A 87 8.01 10.21 20.73
CA ALA A 87 7.73 8.87 20.25
C ALA A 87 6.22 8.62 20.25
N ASN A 88 5.70 8.04 19.17
CA ASN A 88 4.35 7.55 19.04
C ASN A 88 4.40 6.05 18.74
N ILE A 89 3.55 5.30 19.41
CA ILE A 89 3.41 3.85 19.18
C ILE A 89 1.92 3.56 19.04
N ALA A 90 1.52 2.84 18.01
CA ALA A 90 0.16 2.39 17.81
C ALA A 90 0.12 0.89 17.50
N VAL A 91 -0.85 0.20 18.09
CA VAL A 91 -1.20 -1.20 17.76
C VAL A 91 -2.64 -1.19 17.28
N PHE A 92 -2.91 -1.83 16.16
CA PHE A 92 -4.23 -1.83 15.54
C PHE A 92 -4.61 -3.19 14.98
N SER A 93 -5.92 -3.37 14.81
CA SER A 93 -6.52 -4.50 14.11
C SER A 93 -7.69 -3.99 13.27
N TYR A 94 -7.76 -4.47 12.02
CA TYR A 94 -8.82 -4.18 11.05
C TYR A 94 -9.46 -5.49 10.62
N THR A 95 -10.79 -5.52 10.65
CA THR A 95 -11.58 -6.61 10.05
C THR A 95 -12.33 -6.03 8.85
N TYR A 96 -12.10 -6.62 7.68
CA TYR A 96 -12.78 -6.25 6.44
C TYR A 96 -13.89 -7.25 6.16
N GLU A 97 -15.09 -6.76 5.90
CA GLU A 97 -16.19 -7.53 5.33
C GLU A 97 -16.38 -7.13 3.87
N ASN A 98 -16.52 -8.12 2.99
CA ASN A 98 -16.68 -7.93 1.54
C ASN A 98 -15.53 -7.13 0.90
N LEU A 99 -14.28 -7.45 1.23
CA LEU A 99 -13.10 -6.81 0.66
C LEU A 99 -13.16 -6.82 -0.87
N GLN A 100 -13.17 -5.65 -1.49
CA GLN A 100 -13.22 -5.50 -2.96
C GLN A 100 -11.84 -5.72 -3.56
N PHE A 101 -11.74 -6.62 -4.52
CA PHE A 101 -10.50 -6.91 -5.23
C PHE A 101 -10.74 -7.09 -6.74
N GLN A 102 -9.69 -6.94 -7.53
CA GLN A 102 -9.75 -7.25 -8.95
C GLN A 102 -9.77 -8.76 -9.15
N ALA A 103 -10.78 -9.26 -9.84
CA ALA A 103 -11.01 -10.67 -10.12
C ALA A 103 -11.16 -10.90 -11.63
N THR A 104 -10.90 -12.13 -12.06
CA THR A 104 -11.20 -12.59 -13.41
C THR A 104 -12.42 -13.49 -13.35
N ASP A 105 -13.45 -13.14 -14.14
CA ASP A 105 -14.66 -13.92 -14.25
C ASP A 105 -14.37 -15.26 -14.98
N PRO A 106 -14.68 -16.41 -14.37
CA PRO A 106 -14.32 -17.70 -14.96
C PRO A 106 -15.16 -18.04 -16.19
N ASP A 107 -16.39 -17.54 -16.33
CA ASP A 107 -17.30 -17.87 -17.45
C ASP A 107 -16.90 -17.12 -18.72
N ILE A 108 -16.76 -15.82 -18.60
CA ILE A 108 -16.48 -14.95 -19.75
C ILE A 108 -15.01 -14.56 -19.84
N TYR A 109 -14.18 -14.95 -18.87
CA TYR A 109 -12.75 -14.62 -18.79
C TYR A 109 -12.48 -13.11 -18.93
N ARG A 110 -13.16 -12.31 -18.14
CA ARG A 110 -13.03 -10.85 -18.12
C ARG A 110 -12.74 -10.36 -16.72
N GLY A 111 -12.00 -9.27 -16.65
CA GLY A 111 -11.75 -8.61 -15.38
C GLY A 111 -12.96 -7.87 -14.86
N GLY A 112 -13.08 -7.86 -13.55
CA GLY A 112 -14.09 -7.13 -12.80
C GLY A 112 -13.65 -6.95 -11.36
N VAL A 113 -14.57 -6.53 -10.52
CA VAL A 113 -14.43 -6.44 -9.06
C VAL A 113 -15.31 -7.51 -8.42
N ALA A 114 -14.76 -8.28 -7.52
CA ALA A 114 -15.50 -9.23 -6.68
C ALA A 114 -15.21 -8.92 -5.20
N ASN A 115 -15.93 -9.61 -4.31
CA ASN A 115 -15.79 -9.42 -2.86
C ASN A 115 -15.24 -10.68 -2.22
N ILE A 116 -14.20 -10.54 -1.39
CA ILE A 116 -13.79 -11.57 -0.43
C ILE A 116 -14.61 -11.37 0.84
N PRO A 117 -15.33 -12.40 1.34
CA PRO A 117 -16.26 -12.22 2.44
C PRO A 117 -15.65 -11.66 3.71
N GLU A 118 -14.45 -12.12 4.10
CA GLU A 118 -13.78 -11.66 5.32
C GLU A 118 -12.26 -11.72 5.18
N SER A 119 -11.60 -10.67 5.68
CA SER A 119 -10.14 -10.54 5.73
C SER A 119 -9.75 -9.72 6.94
N GLU A 120 -8.55 -9.95 7.46
CA GLU A 120 -8.03 -9.25 8.62
C GLU A 120 -6.66 -8.65 8.34
N MET A 121 -6.36 -7.56 9.04
CA MET A 121 -5.03 -6.96 9.10
C MET A 121 -4.77 -6.44 10.50
N SER A 122 -3.60 -6.73 11.04
CA SER A 122 -3.15 -6.17 12.31
C SER A 122 -1.73 -5.64 12.21
N GLY A 123 -1.35 -4.74 13.12
CA GLY A 123 -0.03 -4.17 13.02
C GLY A 123 0.41 -3.37 14.24
N LEU A 124 1.70 -3.01 14.18
CA LEU A 124 2.39 -2.12 15.10
C LEU A 124 3.08 -1.04 14.29
N GLU A 125 2.83 0.22 14.63
CA GLU A 125 3.53 1.39 14.10
C GLU A 125 4.33 2.08 15.19
N ILE A 126 5.55 2.49 14.85
CA ILE A 126 6.45 3.23 15.75
C ILE A 126 6.98 4.43 14.96
N GLU A 127 6.72 5.61 15.49
CA GLU A 127 7.27 6.88 15.01
C GLU A 127 8.17 7.47 16.07
N PHE A 128 9.33 7.96 15.69
CA PHE A 128 10.25 8.67 16.56
C PHE A 128 10.82 9.87 15.83
N THR A 129 10.81 11.03 16.50
CA THR A 129 11.50 12.24 16.06
C THR A 129 12.22 12.83 17.23
N GLY A 130 13.51 13.13 17.10
CA GLY A 130 14.24 13.74 18.22
C GLY A 130 15.63 14.26 17.85
N PHE A 131 16.10 15.19 18.67
CA PHE A 131 17.46 15.69 18.64
C PHE A 131 18.38 14.75 19.46
N LEU A 132 19.36 14.15 18.82
CA LEU A 132 20.40 13.35 19.48
C LEU A 132 21.50 14.24 20.05
N THR A 133 21.75 15.38 19.39
CA THR A 133 22.61 16.48 19.83
C THR A 133 22.06 17.79 19.28
N ASP A 134 22.68 18.93 19.63
CA ASP A 134 22.28 20.25 19.11
C ASP A 134 22.32 20.35 17.57
N SER A 135 23.08 19.46 16.90
CA SER A 135 23.29 19.47 15.45
C SER A 135 22.82 18.19 14.75
N LEU A 136 22.37 17.19 15.50
CA LEU A 136 22.00 15.89 14.92
C LEU A 136 20.58 15.52 15.36
N SER A 137 19.68 15.29 14.41
CA SER A 137 18.34 14.76 14.65
C SER A 137 18.12 13.44 13.93
N LEU A 138 17.18 12.64 14.48
CA LEU A 138 16.73 11.36 13.96
C LEU A 138 15.23 11.41 13.78
N ASP A 139 14.77 11.05 12.57
CA ASP A 139 13.39 10.72 12.27
C ASP A 139 13.33 9.24 11.88
N MET A 140 12.41 8.50 12.50
CA MET A 140 12.27 7.06 12.27
C MET A 140 10.79 6.67 12.25
N ASN A 141 10.40 5.96 11.19
CA ASN A 141 9.08 5.35 11.06
C ASN A 141 9.28 3.86 10.79
N LEU A 142 8.67 3.02 11.62
CA LEU A 142 8.67 1.57 11.47
C LEU A 142 7.22 1.08 11.46
N ALA A 143 6.90 0.15 10.56
CA ALA A 143 5.62 -0.55 10.59
C ALA A 143 5.85 -2.06 10.45
N PHE A 144 5.10 -2.81 11.25
CA PHE A 144 5.00 -4.27 11.20
C PHE A 144 3.55 -4.61 10.95
N LEU A 145 3.28 -5.36 9.88
CA LEU A 145 1.93 -5.73 9.45
C LEU A 145 1.82 -7.24 9.34
N ASP A 146 0.66 -7.76 9.72
CA ASP A 146 0.20 -9.10 9.44
C ASP A 146 -1.17 -9.00 8.81
N SER A 147 -1.42 -9.72 7.70
CA SER A 147 -2.67 -9.64 6.98
C SER A 147 -3.00 -10.94 6.29
N GLU A 148 -4.27 -11.35 6.35
CA GLU A 148 -4.72 -12.57 5.70
C GLU A 148 -6.20 -12.51 5.27
N VAL A 149 -6.54 -13.34 4.29
CA VAL A 149 -7.92 -13.71 3.99
C VAL A 149 -8.35 -14.77 5.00
N THR A 150 -9.39 -14.50 5.79
CA THR A 150 -9.87 -15.41 6.85
C THR A 150 -11.00 -16.33 6.39
N SER A 151 -11.75 -15.93 5.35
CA SER A 151 -12.86 -16.70 4.77
C SER A 151 -12.40 -17.68 3.70
N ASP A 152 -13.13 -18.80 3.56
CA ASP A 152 -13.00 -19.70 2.41
C ASP A 152 -13.58 -19.00 1.17
N TYR A 153 -12.73 -18.71 0.19
CA TYR A 153 -13.13 -18.08 -1.06
C TYR A 153 -12.23 -18.55 -2.21
N GLU A 154 -12.86 -18.89 -3.35
CA GLU A 154 -12.14 -19.36 -4.53
C GLU A 154 -12.02 -18.27 -5.58
N VAL A 155 -10.82 -18.04 -6.07
CA VAL A 155 -10.51 -17.10 -7.16
C VAL A 155 -9.93 -17.85 -8.36
N LEU A 156 -10.23 -17.35 -9.56
CA LEU A 156 -9.51 -17.75 -10.76
C LEU A 156 -8.28 -16.85 -10.92
N ASP A 157 -7.09 -17.43 -10.83
CA ASP A 157 -5.90 -16.70 -11.23
C ASP A 157 -5.79 -16.70 -12.76
N ASN A 158 -5.92 -15.53 -13.35
CA ASN A 158 -5.88 -15.35 -14.79
C ASN A 158 -4.50 -15.73 -15.41
N VAL A 159 -3.41 -15.70 -14.63
CA VAL A 159 -2.08 -16.11 -15.10
C VAL A 159 -2.04 -17.61 -15.33
N ASP A 160 -2.56 -18.39 -14.39
CA ASP A 160 -2.61 -19.84 -14.49
C ASP A 160 -3.69 -20.32 -15.46
N ALA A 161 -4.78 -19.57 -15.58
CA ALA A 161 -5.90 -19.87 -16.46
C ALA A 161 -5.64 -19.50 -17.94
N TYR A 162 -4.75 -18.53 -18.21
CA TYR A 162 -4.51 -18.03 -19.57
C TYR A 162 -4.17 -19.12 -20.60
N PRO A 163 -3.34 -20.14 -20.32
CA PRO A 163 -3.06 -21.20 -21.28
C PRO A 163 -4.30 -21.97 -21.74
N TYR A 164 -5.38 -21.90 -20.95
CA TYR A 164 -6.66 -22.59 -21.21
C TYR A 164 -7.75 -21.65 -21.70
N PHE A 165 -7.42 -20.39 -22.00
CA PHE A 165 -8.38 -19.37 -22.42
C PHE A 165 -9.29 -19.80 -23.58
N PHE A 166 -8.76 -20.55 -24.55
CA PHE A 166 -9.51 -21.11 -25.66
C PHE A 166 -9.93 -22.58 -25.42
N GLY A 167 -9.76 -23.08 -24.20
CA GLY A 167 -10.14 -24.44 -23.81
C GLY A 167 -11.60 -24.58 -23.41
N GLU A 168 -11.95 -25.78 -22.95
CA GLU A 168 -13.26 -26.06 -22.39
C GLU A 168 -13.46 -25.31 -21.06
N GLU A 169 -14.65 -24.78 -20.85
CA GLU A 169 -15.04 -24.00 -19.66
C GLU A 169 -14.79 -24.73 -18.34
N ASP A 170 -15.07 -26.04 -18.29
CA ASP A 170 -14.85 -26.88 -17.12
C ASP A 170 -13.40 -26.86 -16.60
N ILE A 171 -12.42 -26.69 -17.49
CA ILE A 171 -11.00 -26.62 -17.10
C ILE A 171 -10.74 -25.35 -16.29
N ARG A 172 -11.29 -24.21 -16.68
CA ARG A 172 -11.11 -22.92 -15.99
C ARG A 172 -11.67 -22.96 -14.56
N TYR A 173 -12.84 -23.57 -14.38
CA TYR A 173 -13.41 -23.77 -13.04
C TYR A 173 -12.54 -24.63 -12.14
N GLY A 174 -11.90 -25.65 -12.70
CA GLY A 174 -10.95 -26.51 -11.98
C GLY A 174 -9.63 -25.84 -11.60
N LEU A 175 -9.34 -24.64 -12.14
CA LEU A 175 -8.13 -23.87 -11.83
C LEU A 175 -8.35 -22.81 -10.75
N ARG A 176 -9.58 -22.72 -10.18
CA ARG A 176 -9.81 -21.82 -9.05
C ARG A 176 -9.13 -22.34 -7.80
N GLU A 177 -8.51 -21.43 -7.09
CA GLU A 177 -7.79 -21.71 -5.85
C GLU A 177 -8.44 -21.00 -4.68
N ASN A 178 -8.48 -21.68 -3.53
CA ASN A 178 -8.94 -21.08 -2.28
C ASN A 178 -7.85 -20.13 -1.75
N VAL A 179 -8.23 -18.86 -1.56
CA VAL A 179 -7.31 -17.81 -1.10
C VAL A 179 -7.25 -17.64 0.42
N LYS A 180 -7.94 -18.49 1.19
CA LYS A 180 -7.87 -18.46 2.65
C LYS A 180 -6.43 -18.63 3.14
N GLY A 181 -5.99 -17.76 4.05
CA GLY A 181 -4.62 -17.71 4.55
C GLY A 181 -3.65 -16.95 3.64
N ASN A 182 -4.11 -16.47 2.47
CA ASN A 182 -3.29 -15.65 1.62
C ASN A 182 -3.13 -14.24 2.20
N GLN A 183 -1.93 -13.69 2.07
CA GLN A 183 -1.62 -12.31 2.42
C GLN A 183 -2.44 -11.34 1.55
N LEU A 184 -2.93 -10.27 2.15
CA LEU A 184 -3.61 -9.20 1.39
C LEU A 184 -2.63 -8.49 0.45
N ALA A 185 -3.18 -7.93 -0.61
CA ALA A 185 -2.36 -7.24 -1.62
C ALA A 185 -1.66 -6.01 -1.04
N LYS A 186 -0.37 -5.86 -1.34
CA LYS A 186 0.46 -4.68 -1.01
C LYS A 186 0.60 -4.40 0.49
N THR A 187 0.59 -5.42 1.32
CA THR A 187 0.78 -5.35 2.78
C THR A 187 2.14 -5.95 3.18
N PRO A 188 3.28 -5.28 2.96
CA PRO A 188 4.57 -5.80 3.37
C PRO A 188 4.61 -5.99 4.90
N GLU A 189 5.14 -7.12 5.36
CA GLU A 189 5.23 -7.43 6.79
C GLU A 189 6.08 -6.45 7.59
N PHE A 190 7.02 -5.78 6.94
CA PHE A 190 7.88 -4.78 7.56
C PHE A 190 8.22 -3.64 6.62
N THR A 191 8.10 -2.41 7.12
CA THR A 191 8.64 -1.21 6.46
C THR A 191 9.42 -0.35 7.45
N ALA A 192 10.47 0.30 6.96
CA ALA A 192 11.26 1.26 7.73
C ALA A 192 11.63 2.46 6.87
N ASP A 193 11.53 3.65 7.44
CA ASP A 193 12.14 4.89 6.93
C ASP A 193 12.88 5.54 8.10
N ILE A 194 14.19 5.67 7.95
CA ILE A 194 15.06 6.22 8.99
C ILE A 194 15.91 7.31 8.36
N THR A 195 15.78 8.54 8.87
CA THR A 195 16.52 9.71 8.40
C THR A 195 17.33 10.32 9.52
N LEU A 196 18.64 10.40 9.33
CA LEU A 196 19.54 11.18 10.14
C LEU A 196 19.79 12.53 9.45
N LYS A 197 19.58 13.63 10.18
CA LYS A 197 19.83 14.99 9.72
C LYS A 197 20.93 15.62 10.59
N HIS A 198 22.00 16.05 9.97
CA HIS A 198 23.06 16.82 10.61
C HIS A 198 23.11 18.25 10.06
N GLU A 199 23.10 19.23 10.95
CA GLU A 199 23.13 20.66 10.63
C GLU A 199 24.33 21.31 11.33
N THR A 200 25.11 22.05 10.57
CA THR A 200 26.26 22.80 11.12
C THR A 200 26.54 24.04 10.30
N ASN A 201 27.24 25.00 10.91
CA ASN A 201 27.78 26.16 10.22
C ASN A 201 29.26 25.93 9.90
N LEU A 202 29.64 26.16 8.65
CA LEU A 202 31.01 26.10 8.22
C LEU A 202 31.79 27.33 8.69
N ALA A 203 33.12 27.23 8.77
CA ALA A 203 33.98 28.34 9.15
C ALA A 203 33.86 29.56 8.21
N SER A 204 33.36 29.35 7.00
CA SER A 204 33.03 30.41 6.03
C SER A 204 31.75 31.21 6.36
N GLY A 205 30.99 30.79 7.35
CA GLY A 205 29.67 31.34 7.68
C GLY A 205 28.51 30.69 6.88
N ASN A 206 28.80 29.78 5.95
CA ASN A 206 27.80 29.04 5.19
C ASN A 206 27.16 27.96 6.06
N SER A 207 25.86 27.66 5.84
CA SER A 207 25.19 26.52 6.48
C SER A 207 25.46 25.23 5.70
N LEU A 208 25.57 24.12 6.40
CA LEU A 208 25.66 22.77 5.84
C LEU A 208 24.65 21.88 6.50
N THR A 209 23.74 21.33 5.70
CA THR A 209 22.78 20.32 6.14
C THR A 209 23.04 19.03 5.39
N THR A 210 23.18 17.92 6.10
CA THR A 210 23.33 16.59 5.48
C THR A 210 22.23 15.67 6.00
N LEU A 211 21.48 15.06 5.07
CA LEU A 211 20.47 14.05 5.32
C LEU A 211 20.97 12.70 4.83
N VAL A 212 20.92 11.70 5.69
CA VAL A 212 21.18 10.30 5.34
C VAL A 212 19.90 9.52 5.62
N GLN A 213 19.28 9.02 4.57
CA GLN A 213 18.04 8.27 4.66
C GLN A 213 18.29 6.80 4.32
N TYR A 214 17.68 5.91 5.10
CA TYR A 214 17.57 4.49 4.85
C TYR A 214 16.10 4.12 4.77
N VAL A 215 15.71 3.49 3.65
CA VAL A 215 14.34 2.98 3.43
C VAL A 215 14.41 1.48 3.21
N LYS A 216 13.57 0.73 3.91
CA LYS A 216 13.38 -0.70 3.68
C LYS A 216 11.90 -0.99 3.46
N ARG A 217 11.61 -1.79 2.45
CA ARG A 217 10.32 -2.42 2.24
C ARG A 217 10.51 -3.93 2.33
N GLY A 218 9.72 -4.60 3.17
CA GLY A 218 9.65 -6.06 3.25
C GLY A 218 9.13 -6.68 1.95
N ASP A 219 9.18 -7.96 1.85
CA ASP A 219 8.49 -8.70 0.81
C ASP A 219 6.99 -8.58 0.95
N PHE A 220 6.28 -8.69 -0.17
CA PHE A 220 4.83 -8.54 -0.20
C PHE A 220 4.23 -9.23 -1.42
N GLN A 221 2.93 -9.47 -1.35
CA GLN A 221 2.13 -9.95 -2.45
C GLN A 221 1.46 -8.80 -3.19
N GLN A 222 1.43 -8.85 -4.52
CA GLN A 222 0.79 -7.82 -5.34
C GLN A 222 -0.72 -7.99 -5.46
N ARG A 223 -1.18 -9.24 -5.53
CA ARG A 223 -2.60 -9.61 -5.61
C ARG A 223 -2.91 -10.64 -4.53
N VAL A 224 -4.18 -10.77 -4.22
CA VAL A 224 -4.68 -11.75 -3.22
C VAL A 224 -4.52 -13.21 -3.67
N SER A 225 -4.35 -13.48 -4.97
CA SER A 225 -4.02 -14.81 -5.49
C SER A 225 -2.70 -15.34 -4.94
N ASN A 226 -1.79 -14.45 -4.55
CA ASN A 226 -0.45 -14.79 -4.07
C ASN A 226 0.31 -15.72 -5.03
N ASN A 227 0.12 -15.54 -6.35
CA ASN A 227 0.79 -16.35 -7.37
C ASN A 227 2.31 -16.21 -7.25
N PRO A 228 3.04 -17.31 -7.02
CA PRO A 228 4.48 -17.24 -6.72
C PRO A 228 5.33 -16.75 -7.91
N THR A 229 4.77 -16.77 -9.12
CA THR A 229 5.47 -16.37 -10.34
C THR A 229 5.41 -14.85 -10.57
N VAL A 230 4.27 -14.21 -10.25
CA VAL A 230 3.99 -12.82 -10.65
C VAL A 230 3.59 -11.91 -9.51
N ASP A 231 3.19 -12.45 -8.35
CA ASP A 231 2.69 -11.64 -7.22
C ASP A 231 3.71 -11.43 -6.12
N TYR A 232 4.65 -12.35 -5.94
CA TYR A 232 5.63 -12.26 -4.86
C TYR A 232 6.78 -11.33 -5.23
N PHE A 233 6.91 -10.23 -4.50
CA PHE A 233 8.03 -9.29 -4.63
C PHE A 233 8.94 -9.35 -3.42
N ARG A 234 10.23 -9.51 -3.70
CA ARG A 234 11.25 -9.56 -2.67
C ARG A 234 11.43 -8.21 -2.03
N SER A 235 11.79 -8.25 -0.74
CA SER A 235 12.19 -7.06 -0.02
C SER A 235 13.35 -6.35 -0.71
N TYR A 236 13.35 -5.02 -0.62
CA TYR A 236 14.45 -4.17 -1.04
C TYR A 236 14.78 -3.10 -0.01
N GLN A 237 15.97 -2.51 -0.14
CA GLN A 237 16.41 -1.43 0.71
C GLN A 237 17.22 -0.43 -0.10
N ILE A 238 17.01 0.85 0.16
CA ILE A 238 17.73 1.94 -0.49
C ILE A 238 18.31 2.91 0.54
N GLY A 239 19.51 3.40 0.25
CA GLY A 239 20.11 4.50 0.98
C GLY A 239 20.15 5.76 0.10
N ASN A 240 19.87 6.90 0.69
CA ASN A 240 19.95 8.21 0.05
C ASN A 240 20.81 9.15 0.88
N ILE A 241 21.58 10.01 0.21
CA ILE A 241 22.33 11.12 0.86
C ILE A 241 21.96 12.40 0.13
N THR A 242 21.56 13.41 0.90
CA THR A 242 21.38 14.77 0.41
C THR A 242 22.24 15.71 1.24
N THR A 243 23.04 16.54 0.58
CA THR A 243 23.84 17.56 1.23
C THR A 243 23.47 18.92 0.64
N SER A 244 23.03 19.85 1.51
CA SER A 244 22.62 21.20 1.16
C SER A 244 23.61 22.20 1.72
N ILE A 245 24.10 23.12 0.90
CA ILE A 245 24.99 24.20 1.29
C ILE A 245 24.26 25.52 1.06
N GLY A 246 23.99 26.24 2.16
CA GLY A 246 23.48 27.61 2.11
C GLY A 246 24.64 28.60 2.05
N PHE A 247 24.79 29.29 0.92
CA PHE A 247 25.85 30.29 0.70
C PHE A 247 25.42 31.67 1.16
N SER A 248 24.13 31.93 1.22
CA SER A 248 23.54 33.17 1.72
C SER A 248 22.05 32.89 2.03
N ASP A 249 21.35 33.88 2.56
CA ASP A 249 19.90 33.80 2.80
C ASP A 249 19.11 33.51 1.51
N ASN A 250 19.68 33.78 0.36
CA ASN A 250 19.01 33.68 -0.94
C ASN A 250 19.54 32.56 -1.85
N LEU A 251 20.70 31.93 -1.52
CA LEU A 251 21.31 30.93 -2.39
C LEU A 251 21.63 29.64 -1.63
N GLU A 252 21.02 28.56 -2.08
CA GLU A 252 21.29 27.21 -1.58
C GLU A 252 21.55 26.25 -2.74
N VAL A 253 22.48 25.33 -2.55
CA VAL A 253 22.82 24.28 -3.50
C VAL A 253 22.72 22.92 -2.83
N ASP A 254 21.91 22.02 -3.42
CA ASP A 254 21.78 20.65 -2.97
C ASP A 254 22.53 19.70 -3.91
N PHE A 255 23.20 18.73 -3.30
CA PHE A 255 23.76 17.56 -3.95
C PHE A 255 23.05 16.33 -3.43
N MET A 256 22.48 15.51 -4.32
CA MET A 256 21.71 14.35 -3.96
C MET A 256 22.29 13.10 -4.63
N LEU A 257 22.54 12.07 -3.84
CA LEU A 257 22.87 10.73 -4.30
C LEU A 257 21.75 9.80 -3.81
N LEU A 258 20.91 9.37 -4.74
CA LEU A 258 19.73 8.55 -4.47
C LEU A 258 20.01 7.11 -4.89
N ASN A 259 19.43 6.15 -4.14
CA ASN A 259 19.65 4.73 -4.33
C ASN A 259 21.14 4.37 -4.44
N ILE A 260 21.90 4.62 -3.38
CA ILE A 260 23.38 4.49 -3.34
C ILE A 260 23.83 3.09 -3.75
N SER A 261 23.12 2.07 -3.33
CA SER A 261 23.41 0.66 -3.62
C SER A 261 23.10 0.25 -5.06
N ASP A 262 22.40 1.10 -5.83
CA ASP A 262 21.86 0.76 -7.15
C ASP A 262 20.93 -0.48 -7.10
N GLU A 263 20.10 -0.52 -6.06
CA GLU A 263 19.16 -1.61 -5.82
C GLU A 263 18.11 -1.66 -6.92
N ALA A 264 17.83 -2.86 -7.41
CA ALA A 264 16.80 -3.12 -8.43
C ALA A 264 15.53 -3.69 -7.78
N GLY A 265 14.82 -2.89 -7.00
CA GLY A 265 13.56 -3.28 -6.38
C GLY A 265 12.37 -3.13 -7.30
N VAL A 266 11.32 -3.91 -7.07
CA VAL A 266 10.03 -3.75 -7.72
C VAL A 266 9.09 -3.00 -6.78
N ASN A 267 8.57 -1.87 -7.24
CA ASN A 267 7.62 -1.06 -6.49
C ASN A 267 6.19 -1.59 -6.59
N SER A 268 5.81 -2.04 -7.78
CA SER A 268 4.45 -2.50 -8.08
C SER A 268 4.46 -3.34 -9.36
N SER A 269 3.37 -4.08 -9.60
CA SER A 269 3.07 -4.64 -10.92
C SER A 269 1.61 -4.47 -11.27
N MET A 270 1.32 -4.62 -12.54
CA MET A 270 -0.04 -4.71 -13.06
C MET A 270 -0.11 -5.93 -13.97
N THR A 271 -0.97 -6.88 -13.61
CA THR A 271 -1.29 -8.04 -14.45
C THR A 271 -2.57 -7.74 -15.20
N ASP A 272 -2.54 -7.95 -16.53
CA ASP A 272 -3.72 -7.79 -17.38
C ASP A 272 -4.79 -8.81 -17.00
N VAL A 273 -5.92 -8.32 -16.51
CA VAL A 273 -7.07 -9.15 -16.09
C VAL A 273 -8.08 -9.37 -17.23
N PHE A 274 -7.87 -8.73 -18.39
CA PHE A 274 -8.83 -8.73 -19.50
C PHE A 274 -8.43 -9.62 -20.69
N GLY A 275 -7.19 -10.14 -20.71
CA GLY A 275 -6.72 -10.80 -21.90
C GLY A 275 -5.58 -11.78 -21.68
N VAL A 276 -4.38 -11.36 -21.99
CA VAL A 276 -3.22 -12.27 -22.12
C VAL A 276 -2.47 -12.51 -20.80
N ALA A 277 -2.99 -12.09 -19.67
CA ALA A 277 -2.35 -12.20 -18.35
C ALA A 277 -0.91 -11.64 -18.31
N ALA A 278 -0.59 -10.71 -19.21
CA ALA A 278 0.73 -10.07 -19.24
C ALA A 278 0.95 -9.24 -17.98
N THR A 279 2.11 -9.40 -17.36
CA THR A 279 2.49 -8.67 -16.16
C THR A 279 3.56 -7.64 -16.47
N GLY A 280 3.22 -6.37 -16.27
CA GLY A 280 4.16 -5.24 -16.33
C GLY A 280 4.69 -4.92 -14.93
N LEU A 281 6.00 -4.64 -14.82
CA LEU A 281 6.66 -4.29 -13.56
C LEU A 281 7.00 -2.80 -13.52
N GLU A 282 6.71 -2.16 -12.40
CA GLU A 282 7.20 -0.84 -12.06
C GLU A 282 8.43 -0.97 -11.15
N LEU A 283 9.59 -0.60 -11.67
CA LEU A 283 10.84 -0.66 -10.92
C LEU A 283 11.06 0.63 -10.14
N ILE A 284 11.75 0.54 -9.00
CA ILE A 284 12.26 1.73 -8.32
C ILE A 284 13.32 2.41 -9.21
N PRO A 285 13.49 3.74 -9.09
CA PRO A 285 14.52 4.44 -9.83
C PRO A 285 15.93 3.88 -9.55
N PRO A 286 16.79 3.73 -10.57
CA PRO A 286 18.18 3.34 -10.37
C PRO A 286 18.93 4.42 -9.60
N ARG A 287 20.21 4.18 -9.29
CA ARG A 287 21.07 5.20 -8.70
C ARG A 287 21.04 6.49 -9.50
N GLN A 288 20.79 7.59 -8.80
CA GLN A 288 20.73 8.92 -9.40
C GLN A 288 21.66 9.88 -8.67
N PHE A 289 22.34 10.70 -9.44
CA PHE A 289 23.06 11.86 -8.93
C PHE A 289 22.38 13.11 -9.46
N MET A 290 21.95 14.00 -8.55
CA MET A 290 21.26 15.24 -8.91
C MET A 290 21.88 16.44 -8.19
N THR A 291 21.81 17.60 -8.83
CA THR A 291 22.14 18.88 -8.23
C THR A 291 20.97 19.83 -8.43
N ARG A 292 20.58 20.53 -7.36
CA ARG A 292 19.53 21.54 -7.40
C ARG A 292 20.08 22.85 -6.87
N ILE A 293 19.84 23.95 -7.57
CA ILE A 293 20.16 25.30 -7.14
C ILE A 293 18.86 26.02 -6.85
N ARG A 294 18.73 26.57 -5.65
CA ARG A 294 17.61 27.42 -5.23
C ARG A 294 18.11 28.84 -5.03
N TYR A 295 17.42 29.78 -5.65
CA TYR A 295 17.62 31.22 -5.46
C TYR A 295 16.29 31.88 -5.21
N SER A 296 16.13 32.60 -4.08
CA SER A 296 14.88 33.27 -3.65
C SER A 296 15.07 34.76 -3.40
#